data_10667f3ab2fe8182d233bb22aa6712a9
#
_entry.id   10667f3ab2fe8182d233bb22aa6712a9
#
_cell.length_a   1.000
_cell.length_b   1.000
_cell.length_c   1.000
_cell.angle_alpha   90.00
_cell.angle_beta   90.00
_cell.angle_gamma   90.00
#
_symmetry.space_group_name_H-M   'P 1'
#
loop_
_entity.id
_entity.type
_entity.pdbx_description
1 polymer ?
#
loop_
_entity_poly.entity_id
_entity_poly.type
_entity_poly.pdbx_seq_one_letter_code
_entity_poly.pdbx_strand_id
1 'polypeptide(L)'
;GLQATIEVIRSSGADVVAMQETYGSGAHIAAGLGFYYYLRSSNLSIMSRYPIRQTHDLYDPFRFGGVTIELAAGQLLNLFSLWIHYLPDYGGRMKDSTTPVTVDQLLEEEMQTRGREIDEILSLLQHFVSDSDGTPLVVAGDFNSPSHLDWEHNTASLHRGLVVPWPVSRAMAKAGFVDAFRSIHTDVVDEPGYTWSPRFSQAWKDRIDYVYLHGSALEPRAAKVRGYQEPPWPSDHAAVVVDIRID
;
A
#
# COMPACT_ATOMS: atom_id res chain seq x y z
N GLY A 1 9.06 4.19 18.19
CA GLY A 1 9.47 5.59 18.05
C GLY A 1 10.49 5.81 16.94
N LEU A 2 10.90 7.06 16.73
CA LEU A 2 11.74 7.51 15.61
C LEU A 2 12.94 6.60 15.28
N GLN A 3 13.77 6.29 16.27
CA GLN A 3 14.97 5.46 16.07
C GLN A 3 14.62 4.04 15.62
N ALA A 4 13.58 3.45 16.18
CA ALA A 4 13.13 2.12 15.77
C ALA A 4 12.62 2.11 14.32
N THR A 5 11.91 3.15 13.88
CA THR A 5 11.47 3.28 12.48
C THR A 5 12.67 3.39 11.53
N ILE A 6 13.68 4.22 11.86
CA ILE A 6 14.92 4.34 11.08
C ILE A 6 15.60 2.97 10.95
N GLU A 7 15.70 2.22 12.05
CA GLU A 7 16.36 0.91 12.05
C GLU A 7 15.58 -0.15 11.24
N VAL A 8 14.25 -0.15 11.33
CA VAL A 8 13.41 -1.03 10.51
C VAL A 8 13.61 -0.76 9.02
N ILE A 9 13.61 0.52 8.60
CA ILE A 9 13.82 0.89 7.20
C ILE A 9 15.24 0.51 6.78
N ARG A 10 16.27 0.83 7.58
CA ARG A 10 17.66 0.49 7.29
C ARG A 10 17.86 -1.02 7.13
N SER A 11 17.32 -1.81 8.07
CA SER A 11 17.45 -3.28 8.04
C SER A 11 16.60 -3.95 6.97
N SER A 12 15.58 -3.26 6.43
CA SER A 12 14.82 -3.76 5.29
C SER A 12 15.62 -3.73 3.99
N GLY A 13 16.61 -2.83 3.90
CA GLY A 13 17.37 -2.58 2.68
C GLY A 13 16.63 -1.72 1.66
N ALA A 14 15.45 -1.18 2.00
CA ALA A 14 14.64 -0.41 1.06
C ALA A 14 15.37 0.85 0.54
N ASP A 15 15.33 1.05 -0.76
CA ASP A 15 15.89 2.22 -1.44
C ASP A 15 14.87 3.37 -1.52
N VAL A 16 13.58 3.03 -1.54
CA VAL A 16 12.48 3.98 -1.62
C VAL A 16 11.40 3.57 -0.63
N VAL A 17 10.80 4.54 0.05
CA VAL A 17 9.80 4.29 1.10
C VAL A 17 8.63 5.24 0.93
N ALA A 18 7.43 4.71 0.75
CA ALA A 18 6.16 5.42 0.88
C ALA A 18 5.69 5.30 2.33
N MET A 19 5.43 6.41 3.00
CA MET A 19 5.03 6.43 4.40
C MET A 19 3.71 7.16 4.60
N GLN A 20 2.90 6.58 5.47
CA GLN A 20 1.64 7.13 5.94
C GLN A 20 1.74 7.42 7.44
N GLU A 21 0.93 8.37 7.91
CA GLU A 21 0.76 8.71 9.34
C GLU A 21 2.04 9.08 10.10
N THR A 22 2.99 9.72 9.41
CA THR A 22 4.26 10.14 10.05
C THR A 22 4.12 11.34 10.96
N TYR A 23 3.07 12.15 10.80
CA TYR A 23 2.69 13.30 11.65
C TYR A 23 3.88 14.16 12.09
N GLY A 24 4.76 14.52 11.15
CA GLY A 24 5.92 15.38 11.37
C GLY A 24 7.24 14.65 11.67
N SER A 25 7.25 13.35 11.88
CA SER A 25 8.50 12.59 12.09
C SER A 25 9.25 12.28 10.79
N GLY A 26 8.58 12.37 9.63
CA GLY A 26 9.13 11.95 8.34
C GLY A 26 10.47 12.59 7.97
N ALA A 27 10.61 13.91 8.16
CA ALA A 27 11.87 14.60 7.89
C ALA A 27 13.04 14.10 8.74
N HIS A 28 12.78 13.76 10.01
CA HIS A 28 13.80 13.21 10.91
C HIS A 28 14.19 11.78 10.54
N ILE A 29 13.22 10.99 10.07
CA ILE A 29 13.46 9.63 9.57
C ILE A 29 14.34 9.71 8.32
N ALA A 30 13.97 10.53 7.34
CA ALA A 30 14.74 10.71 6.11
C ALA A 30 16.17 11.18 6.37
N ALA A 31 16.34 12.18 7.27
CA ALA A 31 17.66 12.65 7.68
C ALA A 31 18.51 11.55 8.34
N GLY A 32 17.90 10.73 9.22
CA GLY A 32 18.57 9.59 9.86
C GLY A 32 18.97 8.48 8.89
N LEU A 33 18.31 8.39 7.73
CA LEU A 33 18.65 7.45 6.65
C LEU A 33 19.62 8.04 5.63
N GLY A 34 19.74 9.38 5.55
CA GLY A 34 20.46 10.08 4.48
C GLY A 34 19.71 10.05 3.15
N PHE A 35 18.38 10.02 3.18
CA PHE A 35 17.52 9.93 2.01
C PHE A 35 17.00 11.31 1.58
N TYR A 36 16.75 11.47 0.30
CA TYR A 36 15.90 12.55 -0.22
C TYR A 36 14.49 12.41 0.34
N TYR A 37 13.80 13.54 0.52
CA TYR A 37 12.53 13.57 1.22
C TYR A 37 11.52 14.44 0.49
N TYR A 38 10.31 13.93 0.32
CA TYR A 38 9.13 14.64 -0.13
C TYR A 38 8.04 14.58 0.94
N LEU A 39 7.60 15.73 1.42
CA LEU A 39 6.46 15.88 2.31
C LEU A 39 5.25 16.31 1.51
N ARG A 40 4.30 15.42 1.35
CA ARG A 40 3.01 15.76 0.72
C ARG A 40 2.08 16.45 1.71
N SER A 41 2.01 15.93 2.93
CA SER A 41 1.18 16.46 4.02
C SER A 41 1.68 15.95 5.37
N SER A 42 0.99 16.28 6.46
CA SER A 42 1.27 15.66 7.77
C SER A 42 1.10 14.14 7.75
N ASN A 43 0.28 13.61 6.84
CA ASN A 43 0.01 12.18 6.70
C ASN A 43 1.01 11.49 5.75
N LEU A 44 1.20 12.02 4.55
CA LEU A 44 1.92 11.34 3.48
C LEU A 44 3.31 11.90 3.24
N SER A 45 4.28 11.01 3.13
CA SER A 45 5.63 11.35 2.70
C SER A 45 6.27 10.23 1.88
N ILE A 46 7.29 10.61 1.09
CA ILE A 46 8.13 9.68 0.33
C ILE A 46 9.58 9.97 0.65
N MET A 47 10.36 8.93 0.85
CA MET A 47 11.80 8.98 1.08
C MET A 47 12.51 8.14 0.03
N SER A 48 13.62 8.61 -0.49
CA SER A 48 14.36 7.92 -1.54
C SER A 48 15.87 8.05 -1.33
N ARG A 49 16.60 6.96 -1.52
CA ARG A 49 18.05 6.97 -1.66
C ARG A 49 18.50 7.74 -2.92
N TYR A 50 17.62 7.78 -3.92
CA TYR A 50 17.88 8.39 -5.21
C TYR A 50 17.27 9.80 -5.29
N PRO A 51 17.79 10.69 -6.16
CA PRO A 51 17.27 12.04 -6.32
C PRO A 51 15.79 12.08 -6.73
N ILE A 52 15.02 12.90 -6.04
CA ILE A 52 13.66 13.25 -6.45
C ILE A 52 13.75 14.38 -7.47
N ARG A 53 13.25 14.16 -8.70
CA ARG A 53 13.32 15.11 -9.82
C ARG A 53 12.09 15.95 -9.97
N GLN A 54 10.93 15.38 -9.64
CA GLN A 54 9.64 16.06 -9.75
C GLN A 54 8.72 15.60 -8.63
N THR A 55 7.83 16.50 -8.19
CA THR A 55 6.74 16.20 -7.26
C THR A 55 5.40 16.29 -7.98
N HIS A 56 4.46 15.43 -7.60
CA HIS A 56 3.13 15.35 -8.18
C HIS A 56 2.08 15.56 -7.10
N ASP A 57 1.59 16.78 -7.02
CA ASP A 57 0.60 17.21 -6.03
C ASP A 57 -0.82 16.95 -6.55
N LEU A 58 -1.16 15.68 -6.72
CA LEU A 58 -2.46 15.22 -7.23
C LEU A 58 -3.42 14.89 -6.10
N TYR A 59 -4.71 15.09 -6.34
CA TYR A 59 -5.78 14.77 -5.40
C TYR A 59 -5.66 15.49 -4.06
N ASP A 60 -6.40 15.03 -3.05
CA ASP A 60 -6.34 15.56 -1.69
C ASP A 60 -4.96 15.34 -1.06
N PRO A 61 -4.30 16.38 -0.50
CA PRO A 61 -2.94 16.26 0.06
C PRO A 61 -2.81 15.24 1.18
N PHE A 62 -3.87 15.01 1.95
CA PHE A 62 -3.86 14.04 3.05
C PHE A 62 -3.93 12.61 2.55
N ARG A 63 -4.39 12.39 1.29
CA ARG A 63 -4.75 11.09 0.75
C ARG A 63 -3.87 10.58 -0.36
N PHE A 64 -3.30 11.48 -1.18
CA PHE A 64 -2.56 11.06 -2.37
C PHE A 64 -1.54 12.09 -2.84
N GLY A 65 -0.43 11.61 -3.39
CA GLY A 65 0.61 12.38 -4.04
C GLY A 65 1.84 11.54 -4.32
N GLY A 66 2.72 12.06 -5.16
CA GLY A 66 3.84 11.27 -5.63
C GLY A 66 5.04 12.07 -6.08
N VAL A 67 6.02 11.33 -6.56
CA VAL A 67 7.30 11.87 -7.06
C VAL A 67 7.76 11.10 -8.29
N THR A 68 8.57 11.75 -9.13
CA THR A 68 9.44 11.08 -10.09
C THR A 68 10.85 11.01 -9.50
N ILE A 69 11.38 9.81 -9.41
CA ILE A 69 12.71 9.49 -8.88
C ILE A 69 13.62 9.17 -10.06
N GLU A 70 14.85 9.69 -10.05
CA GLU A 70 15.88 9.29 -11.00
C GLU A 70 16.77 8.21 -10.36
N LEU A 71 16.58 7.00 -10.84
CA LEU A 71 17.41 5.85 -10.49
C LEU A 71 18.80 5.94 -11.15
N ALA A 72 19.64 4.94 -10.94
CA ALA A 72 20.96 4.90 -11.60
C ALA A 72 20.81 4.97 -13.14
N ALA A 73 21.78 5.62 -13.77
CA ALA A 73 21.86 5.76 -15.24
C ALA A 73 20.73 6.59 -15.91
N GLY A 74 20.06 7.47 -15.17
CA GLY A 74 19.02 8.36 -15.71
C GLY A 74 17.66 7.69 -15.94
N GLN A 75 17.50 6.45 -15.46
CA GLN A 75 16.22 5.76 -15.50
C GLN A 75 15.23 6.41 -14.51
N LEU A 76 14.03 6.70 -14.95
CA LEU A 76 13.00 7.34 -14.14
C LEU A 76 12.01 6.31 -13.57
N LEU A 77 11.48 6.61 -12.39
CA LEU A 77 10.41 5.86 -11.74
C LEU A 77 9.40 6.83 -11.16
N ASN A 78 8.14 6.67 -11.49
CA ASN A 78 7.04 7.37 -10.84
C ASN A 78 6.58 6.56 -9.62
N LEU A 79 6.57 7.18 -8.45
CA LEU A 79 6.08 6.56 -7.21
C LEU A 79 5.08 7.46 -6.53
N PHE A 80 3.93 6.88 -6.21
CA PHE A 80 2.86 7.56 -5.48
C PHE A 80 2.62 6.88 -4.15
N SER A 81 2.40 7.70 -3.12
CA SER A 81 1.96 7.29 -1.79
C SER A 81 0.49 7.59 -1.61
N LEU A 82 -0.25 6.66 -1.01
CA LEU A 82 -1.66 6.88 -0.75
C LEU A 82 -2.06 6.42 0.65
N TRP A 83 -3.11 7.07 1.18
CA TRP A 83 -3.89 6.66 2.33
C TRP A 83 -5.34 7.01 2.05
N ILE A 84 -6.20 6.02 1.80
CA ILE A 84 -7.63 6.26 1.55
C ILE A 84 -8.47 5.96 2.79
N HIS A 85 -9.72 6.35 2.76
CA HIS A 85 -10.53 6.47 3.97
C HIS A 85 -10.73 5.15 4.72
N TYR A 86 -10.56 5.15 6.04
CA TYR A 86 -10.66 3.93 6.87
C TYR A 86 -12.10 3.55 7.26
N LEU A 87 -13.05 4.49 7.14
CA LEU A 87 -14.47 4.23 7.45
C LEU A 87 -15.28 3.94 6.18
N PRO A 88 -16.33 3.11 6.27
CA PRO A 88 -16.75 2.34 7.43
C PRO A 88 -15.75 1.26 7.85
N ASP A 89 -15.64 1.01 9.16
CA ASP A 89 -14.75 -0.03 9.71
C ASP A 89 -15.37 -1.42 9.51
N TYR A 90 -15.05 -2.04 8.37
CA TYR A 90 -15.47 -3.41 8.08
C TYR A 90 -14.83 -4.42 9.05
N GLY A 91 -13.58 -4.20 9.44
CA GLY A 91 -12.82 -5.09 10.32
C GLY A 91 -13.44 -5.21 11.70
N GLY A 92 -13.92 -4.09 12.26
CA GLY A 92 -14.66 -4.11 13.53
C GLY A 92 -15.94 -4.94 13.44
N ARG A 93 -16.67 -4.86 12.32
CA ARG A 93 -17.86 -5.69 12.09
C ARG A 93 -17.53 -7.16 11.84
N MET A 94 -16.47 -7.44 11.11
CA MET A 94 -16.01 -8.83 10.90
C MET A 94 -15.56 -9.49 12.20
N LYS A 95 -15.00 -8.73 13.12
CA LYS A 95 -14.62 -9.20 14.47
C LYS A 95 -15.84 -9.52 15.33
N ASP A 96 -16.92 -8.74 15.24
CA ASP A 96 -18.16 -8.99 15.99
C ASP A 96 -18.94 -10.13 15.35
N SER A 97 -18.78 -11.33 15.91
CA SER A 97 -19.48 -12.54 15.42
C SER A 97 -21.00 -12.50 15.63
N THR A 98 -21.52 -11.58 16.44
CA THR A 98 -22.96 -11.46 16.75
C THR A 98 -23.69 -10.60 15.73
N THR A 99 -22.98 -9.71 15.02
CA THR A 99 -23.57 -8.86 13.99
C THR A 99 -23.50 -9.56 12.63
N PRO A 100 -24.64 -9.76 11.94
CA PRO A 100 -24.65 -10.25 10.58
C PRO A 100 -23.91 -9.26 9.65
N VAL A 101 -23.09 -9.79 8.77
CA VAL A 101 -22.40 -9.03 7.71
C VAL A 101 -22.72 -9.68 6.39
N THR A 102 -23.17 -8.89 5.43
CA THR A 102 -23.46 -9.37 4.06
C THR A 102 -22.47 -8.78 3.06
N VAL A 103 -22.25 -9.51 1.97
CA VAL A 103 -21.41 -9.04 0.87
C VAL A 103 -21.95 -7.73 0.29
N ASP A 104 -23.26 -7.63 0.08
CA ASP A 104 -23.89 -6.43 -0.49
C ASP A 104 -23.63 -5.18 0.36
N GLN A 105 -23.73 -5.30 1.69
CA GLN A 105 -23.42 -4.19 2.60
C GLN A 105 -21.97 -3.75 2.50
N LEU A 106 -21.04 -4.71 2.48
CA LEU A 106 -19.60 -4.43 2.35
C LEU A 106 -19.30 -3.72 1.04
N LEU A 107 -19.90 -4.19 -0.06
CA LEU A 107 -19.68 -3.59 -1.39
C LEU A 107 -20.31 -2.20 -1.50
N GLU A 108 -21.52 -2.00 -0.99
CA GLU A 108 -22.18 -0.69 -1.02
C GLU A 108 -21.36 0.36 -0.26
N GLU A 109 -20.95 0.06 0.95
CA GLU A 109 -20.15 0.96 1.79
C GLU A 109 -18.78 1.24 1.19
N GLU A 110 -18.14 0.22 0.61
CA GLU A 110 -16.86 0.37 -0.07
C GLU A 110 -17.00 1.30 -1.28
N MET A 111 -18.00 1.10 -2.12
CA MET A 111 -18.24 1.93 -3.31
C MET A 111 -18.58 3.38 -2.97
N GLN A 112 -19.25 3.63 -1.85
CA GLN A 112 -19.59 4.99 -1.41
C GLN A 112 -18.41 5.77 -0.82
N THR A 113 -17.31 5.08 -0.46
CA THR A 113 -16.14 5.64 0.21
C THR A 113 -14.87 5.37 -0.60
N ARG A 114 -14.10 4.35 -0.24
CA ARG A 114 -12.81 3.98 -0.84
C ARG A 114 -12.89 3.70 -2.34
N GLY A 115 -13.99 3.09 -2.80
CA GLY A 115 -14.24 2.86 -4.23
C GLY A 115 -14.29 4.16 -5.02
N ARG A 116 -15.00 5.19 -4.50
CA ARG A 116 -15.01 6.51 -5.13
C ARG A 116 -13.62 7.17 -5.13
N GLU A 117 -12.93 7.12 -4.00
CA GLU A 117 -11.60 7.71 -3.88
C GLU A 117 -10.61 7.08 -4.86
N ILE A 118 -10.61 5.75 -4.99
CA ILE A 118 -9.70 5.07 -5.91
C ILE A 118 -10.05 5.33 -7.37
N ASP A 119 -11.33 5.45 -7.72
CA ASP A 119 -11.74 5.80 -9.09
C ASP A 119 -11.26 7.21 -9.47
N GLU A 120 -11.36 8.19 -8.55
CA GLU A 120 -10.83 9.55 -8.76
C GLU A 120 -9.31 9.54 -8.89
N ILE A 121 -8.60 8.81 -8.02
CA ILE A 121 -7.14 8.67 -8.06
C ILE A 121 -6.70 8.02 -9.39
N LEU A 122 -7.34 6.94 -9.80
CA LEU A 122 -7.03 6.26 -11.06
C LEU A 122 -7.28 7.14 -12.28
N SER A 123 -8.31 7.99 -12.23
CA SER A 123 -8.55 8.99 -13.28
C SER A 123 -7.39 9.99 -13.40
N LEU A 124 -6.83 10.44 -12.28
CA LEU A 124 -5.65 11.32 -12.26
C LEU A 124 -4.37 10.60 -12.71
N LEU A 125 -4.27 9.30 -12.46
CA LEU A 125 -3.12 8.48 -12.87
C LEU A 125 -3.15 8.09 -14.35
N GLN A 126 -4.26 8.30 -15.08
CA GLN A 126 -4.36 7.91 -16.49
C GLN A 126 -3.24 8.48 -17.36
N HIS A 127 -2.78 9.69 -17.07
CA HIS A 127 -1.65 10.30 -17.79
C HIS A 127 -0.38 9.45 -17.65
N PHE A 128 -0.06 9.00 -16.43
CA PHE A 128 1.13 8.18 -16.14
C PHE A 128 1.01 6.75 -16.68
N VAL A 129 -0.20 6.20 -16.68
CA VAL A 129 -0.52 4.86 -17.21
C VAL A 129 -0.42 4.83 -18.75
N SER A 130 -0.82 5.94 -19.40
CA SER A 130 -0.88 6.04 -20.86
C SER A 130 0.37 6.67 -21.46
N ASP A 131 1.35 7.04 -20.63
CA ASP A 131 2.53 7.78 -21.10
C ASP A 131 3.37 6.93 -22.05
N SER A 132 3.64 7.49 -23.23
CA SER A 132 4.33 6.80 -24.32
C SER A 132 5.82 6.60 -24.08
N ASP A 133 6.39 7.28 -23.07
CA ASP A 133 7.81 7.13 -22.70
C ASP A 133 8.08 5.85 -21.89
N GLY A 134 7.00 5.18 -21.42
CA GLY A 134 7.10 3.92 -20.72
C GLY A 134 7.67 4.02 -19.31
N THR A 135 7.70 5.23 -18.70
CA THR A 135 8.20 5.39 -17.32
C THR A 135 7.40 4.51 -16.37
N PRO A 136 8.06 3.57 -15.65
CA PRO A 136 7.39 2.67 -14.73
C PRO A 136 6.68 3.42 -13.59
N LEU A 137 5.58 2.85 -13.12
CA LEU A 137 4.73 3.46 -12.11
C LEU A 137 4.50 2.52 -10.92
N VAL A 138 4.73 3.01 -9.72
CA VAL A 138 4.44 2.32 -8.46
C VAL A 138 3.44 3.14 -7.65
N VAL A 139 2.41 2.47 -7.12
CA VAL A 139 1.49 3.05 -6.13
C VAL A 139 1.59 2.21 -4.87
N ALA A 140 1.97 2.82 -3.76
CA ALA A 140 2.15 2.13 -2.48
C ALA A 140 1.47 2.88 -1.34
N GLY A 141 0.90 2.14 -0.39
CA GLY A 141 0.31 2.76 0.79
C GLY A 141 -0.78 1.95 1.46
N ASP A 142 -1.48 2.60 2.37
CA ASP A 142 -2.62 2.06 3.09
C ASP A 142 -3.92 2.34 2.32
N PHE A 143 -4.47 1.29 1.77
CA PHE A 143 -5.73 1.34 1.03
C PHE A 143 -6.96 1.18 1.94
N ASN A 144 -6.77 0.85 3.21
CA ASN A 144 -7.84 0.60 4.18
C ASN A 144 -8.94 -0.36 3.65
N SER A 145 -8.61 -1.15 2.66
CA SER A 145 -9.49 -2.06 1.93
C SER A 145 -8.80 -3.39 1.70
N PRO A 146 -9.47 -4.53 1.90
CA PRO A 146 -8.91 -5.84 1.54
C PRO A 146 -8.76 -6.01 0.03
N SER A 147 -8.09 -7.10 -0.35
CA SER A 147 -7.96 -7.51 -1.74
C SER A 147 -9.01 -8.54 -2.15
N HIS A 148 -9.58 -8.37 -3.36
CA HIS A 148 -10.41 -9.41 -3.97
C HIS A 148 -9.64 -10.70 -4.21
N LEU A 149 -8.31 -10.65 -4.30
CA LEU A 149 -7.43 -11.81 -4.45
C LEU A 149 -7.26 -12.60 -3.14
N ASP A 150 -7.60 -12.00 -2.01
CA ASP A 150 -7.47 -12.61 -0.69
C ASP A 150 -8.81 -13.16 -0.17
N TRP A 151 -9.94 -12.65 -0.68
CA TRP A 151 -11.30 -13.01 -0.23
C TRP A 151 -12.05 -13.85 -1.27
N GLU A 152 -11.45 -14.97 -1.67
CA GLU A 152 -11.97 -15.90 -2.66
C GLU A 152 -12.67 -17.13 -2.02
N HIS A 153 -13.20 -18.01 -2.85
CA HIS A 153 -13.90 -19.23 -2.38
C HIS A 153 -13.03 -20.15 -1.54
N ASN A 154 -11.76 -20.31 -1.90
CA ASN A 154 -10.80 -21.16 -1.18
C ASN A 154 -10.36 -20.58 0.17
N THR A 155 -10.54 -19.27 0.37
CA THR A 155 -10.19 -18.53 1.60
C THR A 155 -11.40 -18.11 2.42
N ALA A 156 -12.63 -18.43 1.96
CA ALA A 156 -13.87 -18.00 2.59
C ALA A 156 -13.95 -18.35 4.09
N SER A 157 -13.37 -19.48 4.51
CA SER A 157 -13.31 -19.88 5.92
C SER A 157 -12.55 -18.89 6.81
N LEU A 158 -11.59 -18.15 6.25
CA LEU A 158 -10.84 -17.09 6.94
C LEU A 158 -11.69 -15.82 7.11
N HIS A 159 -12.76 -15.68 6.32
CA HIS A 159 -13.58 -14.48 6.20
C HIS A 159 -15.05 -14.71 6.57
N ARG A 160 -15.32 -15.56 7.57
CA ARG A 160 -16.67 -15.90 8.05
C ARG A 160 -17.57 -16.51 6.96
N GLY A 161 -17.00 -17.21 5.99
CA GLY A 161 -17.70 -17.79 4.85
C GLY A 161 -17.99 -16.82 3.70
N LEU A 162 -17.53 -15.56 3.79
CA LEU A 162 -17.77 -14.55 2.77
C LEU A 162 -16.73 -14.63 1.65
N VAL A 163 -17.19 -14.39 0.43
CA VAL A 163 -16.39 -14.14 -0.77
C VAL A 163 -16.74 -12.74 -1.25
N VAL A 164 -15.78 -11.83 -1.19
CA VAL A 164 -16.04 -10.41 -1.46
C VAL A 164 -15.15 -9.92 -2.60
N PRO A 165 -15.74 -9.52 -3.74
CA PRO A 165 -15.00 -8.95 -4.85
C PRO A 165 -14.68 -7.47 -4.59
N TRP A 166 -13.79 -7.20 -3.64
CA TRP A 166 -13.46 -5.86 -3.13
C TRP A 166 -13.21 -4.86 -4.26
N PRO A 167 -13.99 -3.77 -4.34
CA PRO A 167 -13.98 -2.84 -5.47
C PRO A 167 -12.64 -2.15 -5.69
N VAL A 168 -11.95 -1.72 -4.62
CA VAL A 168 -10.68 -0.99 -4.70
C VAL A 168 -9.61 -1.82 -5.40
N SER A 169 -9.35 -3.02 -4.93
CA SER A 169 -8.34 -3.90 -5.53
C SER A 169 -8.71 -4.35 -6.94
N ARG A 170 -10.01 -4.51 -7.24
CA ARG A 170 -10.49 -4.78 -8.60
C ARG A 170 -10.31 -3.60 -9.54
N ALA A 171 -10.54 -2.37 -9.06
CA ALA A 171 -10.29 -1.17 -9.85
C ALA A 171 -8.80 -1.04 -10.21
N MET A 172 -7.89 -1.28 -9.25
CA MET A 172 -6.45 -1.32 -9.50
C MET A 172 -6.08 -2.37 -10.55
N ALA A 173 -6.56 -3.61 -10.42
CA ALA A 173 -6.31 -4.67 -11.38
C ALA A 173 -6.86 -4.34 -12.78
N LYS A 174 -8.08 -3.78 -12.86
CA LYS A 174 -8.69 -3.34 -14.13
C LYS A 174 -7.90 -2.22 -14.81
N ALA A 175 -7.26 -1.36 -14.03
CA ALA A 175 -6.37 -0.30 -14.53
C ALA A 175 -4.97 -0.82 -14.92
N GLY A 176 -4.72 -2.14 -14.86
CA GLY A 176 -3.46 -2.77 -15.26
C GLY A 176 -2.39 -2.82 -14.17
N PHE A 177 -2.73 -2.49 -12.93
CA PHE A 177 -1.81 -2.62 -11.81
C PHE A 177 -1.73 -4.06 -11.31
N VAL A 178 -0.52 -4.49 -10.99
CA VAL A 178 -0.21 -5.80 -10.40
C VAL A 178 0.07 -5.63 -8.92
N ASP A 179 -0.61 -6.39 -8.07
CA ASP A 179 -0.29 -6.51 -6.65
C ASP A 179 1.02 -7.29 -6.50
N ALA A 180 2.09 -6.58 -6.13
CA ALA A 180 3.43 -7.15 -6.09
C ALA A 180 3.57 -8.28 -5.06
N PHE A 181 2.92 -8.14 -3.89
CA PHE A 181 2.96 -9.17 -2.87
C PHE A 181 2.24 -10.45 -3.33
N ARG A 182 1.01 -10.30 -3.84
CA ARG A 182 0.20 -11.46 -4.25
C ARG A 182 0.71 -12.11 -5.54
N SER A 183 1.46 -11.40 -6.38
CA SER A 183 2.13 -12.00 -7.54
C SER A 183 3.27 -12.96 -7.16
N ILE A 184 3.88 -12.77 -6.00
CA ILE A 184 4.92 -13.66 -5.44
C ILE A 184 4.29 -14.76 -4.58
N HIS A 185 3.35 -14.40 -3.71
CA HIS A 185 2.70 -15.30 -2.76
C HIS A 185 1.27 -15.59 -3.22
N THR A 186 1.09 -16.54 -4.10
CA THR A 186 -0.21 -16.87 -4.71
C THR A 186 -1.15 -17.64 -3.79
N ASP A 187 -0.63 -18.33 -2.76
CA ASP A 187 -1.43 -19.03 -1.77
C ASP A 187 -1.67 -18.13 -0.54
N VAL A 188 -2.92 -17.71 -0.38
CA VAL A 188 -3.35 -16.84 0.73
C VAL A 188 -3.32 -17.55 2.08
N VAL A 189 -3.53 -18.88 2.09
CA VAL A 189 -3.57 -19.65 3.33
C VAL A 189 -2.16 -19.82 3.89
N ASP A 190 -1.19 -20.12 3.03
CA ASP A 190 0.21 -20.28 3.41
C ASP A 190 0.87 -18.94 3.75
N GLU A 191 0.56 -17.90 2.97
CA GLU A 191 1.14 -16.56 3.16
C GLU A 191 0.05 -15.49 3.07
N PRO A 192 -0.72 -15.26 4.14
CA PRO A 192 -1.82 -14.29 4.14
C PRO A 192 -1.34 -12.84 3.98
N GLY A 193 -0.14 -12.51 4.40
CA GLY A 193 0.45 -11.19 4.24
C GLY A 193 -0.24 -10.09 5.05
N TYR A 194 -0.85 -10.41 6.19
CA TYR A 194 -1.57 -9.44 7.01
C TYR A 194 -0.72 -8.23 7.35
N THR A 195 -1.23 -7.04 7.07
CA THR A 195 -0.59 -5.78 7.42
C THR A 195 -1.27 -5.08 8.59
N TRP A 196 -2.56 -5.26 8.77
CA TRP A 196 -3.30 -4.83 9.94
C TRP A 196 -3.62 -6.03 10.85
N SER A 197 -3.20 -6.12 12.08
CA SER A 197 -2.25 -5.26 12.78
C SER A 197 -1.30 -6.15 13.57
N PRO A 198 0.02 -5.92 13.51
CA PRO A 198 0.97 -6.64 14.37
C PRO A 198 0.84 -6.24 15.85
N ARG A 199 0.33 -5.03 16.10
CA ARG A 199 0.24 -4.45 17.44
C ARG A 199 -1.01 -4.88 18.19
N PHE A 200 -2.16 -4.95 17.50
CA PHE A 200 -3.45 -5.26 18.11
C PHE A 200 -3.81 -6.73 17.90
N SER A 201 -3.47 -7.59 18.86
CA SER A 201 -3.70 -9.04 18.76
C SER A 201 -5.17 -9.42 18.54
N GLN A 202 -6.10 -8.60 19.04
CA GLN A 202 -7.55 -8.81 18.93
C GLN A 202 -8.18 -8.12 17.72
N ALA A 203 -7.42 -7.40 16.89
CA ALA A 203 -7.95 -6.84 15.67
C ALA A 203 -8.29 -7.94 14.66
N TRP A 204 -9.28 -7.69 13.80
CA TRP A 204 -9.47 -8.47 12.59
C TRP A 204 -8.21 -8.35 11.74
N LYS A 205 -7.67 -9.48 11.30
CA LYS A 205 -6.42 -9.50 10.54
C LYS A 205 -6.74 -9.46 9.06
N ASP A 206 -6.11 -8.51 8.38
CA ASP A 206 -6.23 -8.39 6.94
C ASP A 206 -5.01 -7.71 6.31
N ARG A 207 -4.89 -7.83 5.01
CA ARG A 207 -3.90 -7.12 4.20
C ARG A 207 -4.60 -5.91 3.60
N ILE A 208 -4.18 -4.72 4.02
CA ILE A 208 -4.76 -3.44 3.59
C ILE A 208 -3.70 -2.45 3.09
N ASP A 209 -2.42 -2.79 3.25
CA ASP A 209 -1.28 -2.04 2.71
C ASP A 209 -0.72 -2.79 1.50
N TYR A 210 -0.47 -2.07 0.42
CA TYR A 210 -0.07 -2.66 -0.86
C TYR A 210 1.08 -1.91 -1.52
N VAL A 211 1.79 -2.63 -2.39
CA VAL A 211 2.67 -2.10 -3.43
C VAL A 211 2.13 -2.59 -4.77
N TYR A 212 1.52 -1.69 -5.53
CA TYR A 212 1.01 -1.95 -6.87
C TYR A 212 1.98 -1.45 -7.93
N LEU A 213 2.23 -2.28 -8.94
CA LEU A 213 3.16 -2.03 -10.02
C LEU A 213 2.40 -1.86 -11.34
N HIS A 214 2.79 -0.88 -12.15
CA HIS A 214 2.29 -0.70 -13.51
C HIS A 214 3.44 -0.44 -14.49
N GLY A 215 3.42 -1.14 -15.61
CA GLY A 215 4.43 -1.08 -16.65
C GLY A 215 5.24 -2.38 -16.76
N SER A 216 5.53 -2.80 -17.98
CA SER A 216 6.22 -4.07 -18.28
C SER A 216 7.69 -4.10 -17.84
N ALA A 217 8.27 -2.93 -17.54
CA ALA A 217 9.63 -2.81 -17.05
C ALA A 217 9.77 -3.20 -15.56
N LEU A 218 8.66 -3.35 -14.81
CA LEU A 218 8.69 -3.69 -13.39
C LEU A 218 8.42 -5.17 -13.17
N GLU A 219 9.40 -5.88 -12.61
CA GLU A 219 9.25 -7.29 -12.24
C GLU A 219 9.47 -7.47 -10.74
N PRO A 220 8.44 -7.84 -9.96
CA PRO A 220 8.64 -8.18 -8.54
C PRO A 220 9.43 -9.48 -8.43
N ARG A 221 10.50 -9.47 -7.63
CA ARG A 221 11.42 -10.59 -7.44
C ARG A 221 11.22 -11.29 -6.10
N ALA A 222 10.89 -10.52 -5.08
CA ALA A 222 10.55 -11.00 -3.76
C ALA A 222 9.63 -10.00 -3.07
N ALA A 223 8.79 -10.50 -2.17
CA ALA A 223 7.94 -9.69 -1.32
C ALA A 223 7.86 -10.28 0.08
N LYS A 224 7.76 -9.44 1.10
CA LYS A 224 7.57 -9.87 2.49
C LYS A 224 6.83 -8.83 3.29
N VAL A 225 6.11 -9.30 4.31
CA VAL A 225 5.53 -8.44 5.36
C VAL A 225 6.42 -8.52 6.59
N ARG A 226 6.76 -7.35 7.15
CA ARG A 226 7.57 -7.23 8.37
C ARG A 226 6.76 -6.60 9.48
N GLY A 227 6.92 -7.11 10.73
CA GLY A 227 6.28 -6.53 11.91
C GLY A 227 5.80 -7.53 12.95
N TYR A 228 5.35 -8.71 12.54
CA TYR A 228 4.76 -9.69 13.46
C TYR A 228 5.75 -10.44 14.35
N GLN A 229 7.00 -10.56 13.92
CA GLN A 229 8.04 -11.31 14.62
C GLN A 229 9.23 -10.43 15.04
N GLU A 230 9.05 -9.12 15.04
CA GLU A 230 10.13 -8.14 15.23
C GLU A 230 9.78 -7.12 16.33
N PRO A 231 9.66 -7.51 17.61
CA PRO A 231 9.46 -6.56 18.70
C PRO A 231 10.80 -5.86 19.09
N PRO A 232 10.75 -4.56 19.46
CA PRO A 232 9.58 -3.69 19.48
C PRO A 232 9.30 -3.08 18.11
N TRP A 233 8.19 -3.45 17.50
CA TRP A 233 7.75 -2.88 16.22
C TRP A 233 7.21 -1.45 16.40
N PRO A 234 7.62 -0.46 15.58
CA PRO A 234 7.33 0.95 15.83
C PRO A 234 5.94 1.44 15.38
N SER A 235 5.19 0.61 14.65
CA SER A 235 3.89 0.96 14.05
C SER A 235 2.78 0.01 14.53
N ASP A 236 1.54 0.34 14.27
CA ASP A 236 0.40 -0.56 14.36
C ASP A 236 0.11 -1.28 13.04
N HIS A 237 0.67 -0.82 11.92
CA HIS A 237 0.73 -1.56 10.67
C HIS A 237 2.06 -2.32 10.52
N ALA A 238 2.01 -3.45 9.83
CA ALA A 238 3.19 -4.11 9.30
C ALA A 238 3.64 -3.42 8.00
N ALA A 239 4.93 -3.51 7.69
CA ALA A 239 5.47 -2.95 6.46
C ALA A 239 5.51 -4.00 5.34
N VAL A 240 5.08 -3.61 4.15
CA VAL A 240 5.26 -4.41 2.91
C VAL A 240 6.60 -4.01 2.28
N VAL A 241 7.46 -4.97 2.05
CA VAL A 241 8.76 -4.78 1.39
C VAL A 241 8.80 -5.61 0.13
N VAL A 242 9.10 -4.98 -1.00
CA VAL A 242 9.13 -5.62 -2.32
C VAL A 242 10.47 -5.35 -2.99
N ASP A 243 11.15 -6.38 -3.44
CA ASP A 243 12.31 -6.28 -4.30
C ASP A 243 11.85 -6.28 -5.76
N ILE A 244 12.15 -5.20 -6.49
CA ILE A 244 11.69 -4.99 -7.85
C ILE A 244 12.90 -4.88 -8.78
N ARG A 245 12.94 -5.71 -9.82
CA ARG A 245 13.83 -5.48 -10.96
C ARG A 245 13.18 -4.48 -11.90
N ILE A 246 13.97 -3.53 -12.36
CA ILE A 246 13.58 -2.54 -13.36
C ILE A 246 14.47 -2.75 -14.58
N ASP A 247 13.85 -3.12 -15.72
CA ASP A 247 14.55 -3.37 -17.00
C ASP A 247 14.74 -2.10 -17.83
#